data_932da703f29416f2fb45b933bdb6c3c0
#
_entry.id   932da703f29416f2fb45b933bdb6c3c0
#
_cell.length_a   1.000
_cell.length_b   1.000
_cell.length_c   1.000
_cell.angle_alpha   90.00
_cell.angle_beta   90.00
_cell.angle_gamma   90.00
#
_symmetry.space_group_name_H-M   'P 1'
#
loop_
_entity.id
_entity.type
_entity.pdbx_description
1 polymer ?
#
loop_
_entity_poly.entity_id
_entity_poly.type
_entity_poly.pdbx_seq_one_letter_code
_entity_poly.pdbx_strand_id
1 'polypeptide(L)'
;MEDLVSGFDRVLVSPTGSGKTEAAILPLASRFISENWEGLSILYITPLRALNRDIDRRLAEMLEPLGITVGLRHGDTSQRERAKQSKNPPNLLITTPETAQIMLLGSRLRGHLSRIKAVVLDEVHDLASSERGAQLLVALERINEYCPNGFQRIGLSATVGNPDETARWLSRDAIAIVGPSPRSTEVLVHREMPDPSDEATSIIWSSSPHSVAAHRRLAKSLYESYPALVFVNSRNAAESVSQRLRGINPDLKLGVHHGSLAAETRMEMEERLRNGDLHAIVCTSSLELGIDIGSIKRVHQIQSPRAVDRLLQRMGRAEHNIGGTGRGELLAWETDEVAEGAVIARKAMHGELEGVEWRTNPGIVAANQFMQMSIERGVVPIDLATNIISRCSIFNKWDREDTVSLLRVLCDRWMIN
;
A
#
# COMPACT_ATOMS: atom_id res chain seq x y z
N MET A 1 11.71 0.29 19.63
CA MET A 1 12.99 0.84 19.08
C MET A 1 14.15 -0.09 19.39
N GLU A 2 14.36 -0.51 20.64
CA GLU A 2 15.45 -1.42 21.04
C GLU A 2 15.49 -2.72 20.23
N ASP A 3 14.34 -3.37 20.02
CA ASP A 3 14.25 -4.60 19.24
C ASP A 3 14.73 -4.44 17.79
N LEU A 4 14.48 -3.27 17.17
CA LEU A 4 14.89 -2.99 15.81
C LEU A 4 16.41 -2.74 15.73
N VAL A 5 16.97 -2.09 16.73
CA VAL A 5 18.44 -1.93 16.86
C VAL A 5 19.11 -3.27 17.09
N SER A 6 18.47 -4.18 17.82
CA SER A 6 18.99 -5.54 18.09
C SER A 6 18.89 -6.51 16.89
N GLY A 7 18.29 -6.08 15.79
CA GLY A 7 18.23 -6.88 14.56
C GLY A 7 17.09 -7.89 14.49
N PHE A 8 16.11 -7.84 15.40
CA PHE A 8 14.97 -8.75 15.37
C PHE A 8 13.95 -8.38 14.29
N ASP A 9 13.33 -9.39 13.69
CA ASP A 9 12.20 -9.21 12.77
C ASP A 9 10.98 -8.69 13.52
N ARG A 10 10.38 -7.59 13.03
CA ARG A 10 9.22 -6.95 13.68
C ARG A 10 8.23 -6.42 12.64
N VAL A 11 6.96 -6.40 13.02
CA VAL A 11 5.93 -5.65 12.29
C VAL A 11 5.41 -4.53 13.17
N LEU A 12 5.59 -3.29 12.73
CA LEU A 12 5.06 -2.10 13.38
C LEU A 12 3.63 -1.87 12.91
N VAL A 13 2.67 -2.04 13.80
CA VAL A 13 1.24 -1.87 13.52
C VAL A 13 0.75 -0.60 14.20
N SER A 14 0.35 0.38 13.41
CA SER A 14 -0.09 1.68 13.94
C SER A 14 -0.86 2.46 12.86
N PRO A 15 -1.76 3.39 13.21
CA PRO A 15 -2.50 4.20 12.25
C PRO A 15 -1.60 4.95 11.27
N THR A 16 -2.15 5.33 10.11
CA THR A 16 -1.45 6.18 9.13
C THR A 16 -1.06 7.52 9.77
N GLY A 17 0.12 8.04 9.44
CA GLY A 17 0.63 9.30 9.99
C GLY A 17 1.13 9.23 11.44
N SER A 18 1.35 8.03 11.97
CA SER A 18 1.87 7.81 13.34
C SER A 18 3.41 7.82 13.44
N GLY A 19 4.13 8.03 12.35
CA GLY A 19 5.60 8.00 12.34
C GLY A 19 6.21 6.59 12.20
N LYS A 20 5.47 5.62 11.64
CA LYS A 20 5.97 4.24 11.42
C LYS A 20 7.25 4.18 10.60
N THR A 21 7.33 4.99 9.55
CA THR A 21 8.50 5.04 8.66
C THR A 21 9.74 5.49 9.43
N GLU A 22 9.62 6.57 10.20
CA GLU A 22 10.69 7.09 11.05
C GLU A 22 11.07 6.09 12.14
N ALA A 23 10.07 5.44 12.75
CA ALA A 23 10.28 4.42 13.78
C ALA A 23 11.05 3.19 13.26
N ALA A 24 10.93 2.85 11.97
CA ALA A 24 11.71 1.77 11.35
C ALA A 24 13.09 2.25 10.88
N ILE A 25 13.16 3.42 10.26
CA ILE A 25 14.35 3.88 9.56
C ILE A 25 15.42 4.45 10.51
N LEU A 26 15.03 5.16 11.58
CA LEU A 26 16.00 5.73 12.52
C LEU A 26 16.86 4.66 13.21
N PRO A 27 16.31 3.52 13.71
CA PRO A 27 17.14 2.42 14.22
C PRO A 27 18.09 1.83 13.17
N LEU A 28 17.64 1.69 11.92
CA LEU A 28 18.49 1.20 10.84
C LEU A 28 19.62 2.19 10.47
N ALA A 29 19.33 3.50 10.49
CA ALA A 29 20.35 4.53 10.30
C ALA A 29 21.38 4.51 11.44
N SER A 30 20.96 4.32 12.68
CA SER A 30 21.86 4.14 13.82
C SER A 30 22.79 2.93 13.64
N ARG A 31 22.23 1.79 13.23
CA ARG A 31 23.00 0.57 12.93
C ARG A 31 23.93 0.75 11.74
N PHE A 32 23.46 1.41 10.67
CA PHE A 32 24.28 1.71 9.49
C PHE A 32 25.59 2.40 9.89
N ILE A 33 25.49 3.41 10.78
CA ILE A 33 26.64 4.17 11.26
C ILE A 33 27.49 3.35 12.23
N SER A 34 26.89 2.73 13.26
CA SER A 34 27.61 2.01 14.30
C SER A 34 28.27 0.72 13.83
N GLU A 35 27.66 0.02 12.89
CA GLU A 35 28.15 -1.24 12.31
C GLU A 35 28.95 -1.03 11.00
N ASN A 36 29.15 0.25 10.58
CA ASN A 36 29.87 0.62 9.36
C ASN A 36 29.35 -0.12 8.11
N TRP A 37 28.04 -0.09 7.87
CA TRP A 37 27.48 -0.72 6.68
C TRP A 37 27.89 0.01 5.40
N GLU A 38 28.07 -0.73 4.33
CA GLU A 38 28.50 -0.19 3.05
C GLU A 38 27.65 -0.68 1.87
N GLY A 39 27.53 0.16 0.85
CA GLY A 39 26.81 -0.14 -0.38
C GLY A 39 25.31 -0.32 -0.13
N LEU A 40 24.64 -1.17 -0.90
CA LEU A 40 23.19 -1.43 -0.77
C LEU A 40 22.89 -2.22 0.49
N SER A 41 22.63 -1.54 1.59
CA SER A 41 22.44 -2.16 2.91
C SER A 41 20.98 -2.23 3.33
N ILE A 42 20.13 -1.32 2.83
CA ILE A 42 18.71 -1.25 3.19
C ILE A 42 17.85 -1.28 1.93
N LEU A 43 16.90 -2.22 1.89
CA LEU A 43 15.90 -2.28 0.84
C LEU A 43 14.53 -1.89 1.41
N TYR A 44 13.95 -0.80 0.91
CA TYR A 44 12.62 -0.34 1.29
C TYR A 44 11.61 -0.67 0.20
N ILE A 45 10.64 -1.54 0.50
CA ILE A 45 9.69 -2.05 -0.50
C ILE A 45 8.30 -1.53 -0.17
N THR A 46 7.69 -0.82 -1.11
CA THR A 46 6.32 -0.29 -0.99
C THR A 46 5.45 -0.72 -2.16
N PRO A 47 4.17 -1.06 -1.92
CA PRO A 47 3.30 -1.60 -2.96
C PRO A 47 2.91 -0.57 -4.03
N LEU A 48 2.99 0.73 -3.77
CA LEU A 48 2.51 1.79 -4.65
C LEU A 48 3.62 2.72 -5.14
N ARG A 49 3.67 2.93 -6.47
CA ARG A 49 4.64 3.83 -7.12
C ARG A 49 4.46 5.31 -6.74
N ALA A 50 3.22 5.74 -6.49
CA ALA A 50 2.92 7.12 -6.10
C ALA A 50 3.53 7.50 -4.75
N LEU A 51 3.51 6.57 -3.78
CA LEU A 51 4.15 6.73 -2.46
C LEU A 51 5.67 6.86 -2.53
N ASN A 52 6.30 6.22 -3.52
CA ASN A 52 7.74 6.14 -3.60
C ASN A 52 8.43 7.50 -3.67
N ARG A 53 7.84 8.50 -4.32
CA ARG A 53 8.45 9.82 -4.47
C ARG A 53 8.41 10.65 -3.19
N ASP A 54 7.30 10.57 -2.45
CA ASP A 54 7.19 11.29 -1.18
C ASP A 54 8.10 10.66 -0.13
N ILE A 55 8.11 9.34 -0.06
CA ILE A 55 9.02 8.58 0.80
C ILE A 55 10.48 8.86 0.43
N ASP A 56 10.83 8.86 -0.86
CA ASP A 56 12.18 9.17 -1.35
C ASP A 56 12.65 10.54 -0.86
N ARG A 57 11.85 11.58 -1.09
CA ARG A 57 12.17 12.94 -0.62
C ARG A 57 12.35 13.00 0.89
N ARG A 58 11.40 12.47 1.66
CA ARG A 58 11.44 12.49 3.14
C ARG A 58 12.62 11.72 3.70
N LEU A 59 12.91 10.54 3.14
CA LEU A 59 14.04 9.73 3.57
C LEU A 59 15.37 10.34 3.14
N ALA A 60 15.46 10.96 1.96
CA ALA A 60 16.66 11.68 1.53
C ALA A 60 16.96 12.86 2.47
N GLU A 61 15.96 13.71 2.76
CA GLU A 61 16.10 14.84 3.68
C GLU A 61 16.58 14.40 5.07
N MET A 62 16.16 13.24 5.54
CA MET A 62 16.52 12.70 6.87
C MET A 62 17.88 12.00 6.89
N LEU A 63 18.23 11.26 5.85
CA LEU A 63 19.36 10.32 5.86
C LEU A 63 20.62 10.86 5.17
N GLU A 64 20.51 11.70 4.16
CA GLU A 64 21.68 12.26 3.46
C GLU A 64 22.59 13.08 4.37
N PRO A 65 22.09 13.88 5.34
CA PRO A 65 22.94 14.55 6.33
C PRO A 65 23.73 13.59 7.21
N LEU A 66 23.32 12.33 7.32
CA LEU A 66 24.01 11.26 8.04
C LEU A 66 24.99 10.47 7.16
N GLY A 67 25.16 10.86 5.89
CA GLY A 67 26.00 10.17 4.92
C GLY A 67 25.38 8.92 4.29
N ILE A 68 24.08 8.70 4.47
CA ILE A 68 23.34 7.55 3.92
C ILE A 68 22.63 7.98 2.63
N THR A 69 23.09 7.48 1.49
CA THR A 69 22.48 7.81 0.19
C THR A 69 21.17 7.07 -0.02
N VAL A 70 20.15 7.80 -0.49
CA VAL A 70 18.84 7.27 -0.81
C VAL A 70 18.64 7.25 -2.33
N GLY A 71 17.90 6.29 -2.84
CA GLY A 71 17.56 6.24 -4.26
C GLY A 71 16.30 5.43 -4.52
N LEU A 72 15.66 5.77 -5.64
CA LEU A 72 14.37 5.23 -6.06
C LEU A 72 14.52 4.39 -7.33
N ARG A 73 13.99 3.14 -7.29
CA ARG A 73 13.97 2.24 -8.45
C ARG A 73 12.61 1.54 -8.58
N HIS A 74 11.87 1.88 -9.63
CA HIS A 74 10.59 1.25 -9.98
C HIS A 74 10.42 1.16 -11.51
N GLY A 75 9.26 0.71 -11.97
CA GLY A 75 8.98 0.52 -13.41
C GLY A 75 9.28 1.75 -14.28
N ASP A 76 9.05 2.94 -13.76
CA ASP A 76 9.19 4.21 -14.50
C ASP A 76 10.59 4.85 -14.35
N THR A 77 11.51 4.27 -13.57
CA THR A 77 12.90 4.74 -13.47
C THR A 77 13.61 4.63 -14.81
N SER A 78 14.24 5.71 -15.29
CA SER A 78 14.91 5.75 -16.57
C SER A 78 16.02 4.71 -16.69
N GLN A 79 16.29 4.25 -17.93
CA GLN A 79 17.35 3.27 -18.15
C GLN A 79 18.74 3.80 -17.73
N ARG A 80 18.98 5.11 -17.91
CA ARG A 80 20.22 5.76 -17.48
C ARG A 80 20.42 5.67 -15.97
N GLU A 81 19.37 5.98 -15.21
CA GLU A 81 19.41 5.91 -13.75
C GLU A 81 19.53 4.46 -13.26
N ARG A 82 18.80 3.52 -13.88
CA ARG A 82 18.95 2.09 -13.58
C ARG A 82 20.36 1.57 -13.82
N ALA A 83 21.03 2.03 -14.89
CA ALA A 83 22.41 1.65 -15.19
C ALA A 83 23.37 2.22 -14.14
N LYS A 84 23.20 3.47 -13.71
CA LYS A 84 23.96 4.12 -12.64
C LYS A 84 23.81 3.35 -11.32
N GLN A 85 22.58 3.08 -10.90
CA GLN A 85 22.28 2.33 -9.68
C GLN A 85 22.77 0.88 -9.72
N SER A 86 22.82 0.25 -10.92
CA SER A 86 23.38 -1.10 -11.05
C SER A 86 24.91 -1.14 -10.93
N LYS A 87 25.58 0.00 -11.15
CA LYS A 87 27.03 0.13 -10.98
C LYS A 87 27.39 0.59 -9.56
N ASN A 88 26.69 1.60 -9.08
CA ASN A 88 26.87 2.21 -7.76
C ASN A 88 25.49 2.39 -7.11
N PRO A 89 24.95 1.36 -6.43
CA PRO A 89 23.66 1.48 -5.79
C PRO A 89 23.73 2.40 -4.57
N PRO A 90 22.61 3.09 -4.22
CA PRO A 90 22.51 3.83 -2.98
C PRO A 90 22.54 2.89 -1.76
N ASN A 91 22.76 3.45 -0.58
CA ASN A 91 22.76 2.69 0.67
C ASN A 91 21.36 2.21 1.04
N LEU A 92 20.34 3.05 0.83
CA LEU A 92 18.95 2.71 0.93
C LEU A 92 18.29 2.81 -0.46
N LEU A 93 17.71 1.71 -0.94
CA LEU A 93 16.99 1.66 -2.21
C LEU A 93 15.51 1.44 -1.98
N ILE A 94 14.71 2.43 -2.39
CA ILE A 94 13.24 2.34 -2.39
C ILE A 94 12.79 1.67 -3.67
N THR A 95 11.91 0.67 -3.57
CA THR A 95 11.47 -0.11 -4.74
C THR A 95 10.06 -0.68 -4.58
N THR A 96 9.57 -1.35 -5.63
CA THR A 96 8.29 -2.08 -5.59
C THR A 96 8.51 -3.60 -5.55
N PRO A 97 7.52 -4.41 -5.12
CA PRO A 97 7.62 -5.87 -5.09
C PRO A 97 8.07 -6.49 -6.41
N GLU A 98 7.57 -5.98 -7.54
CA GLU A 98 7.94 -6.47 -8.87
C GLU A 98 9.39 -6.13 -9.22
N THR A 99 9.80 -4.91 -8.90
CA THR A 99 11.18 -4.47 -9.20
C THR A 99 12.19 -5.21 -8.35
N ALA A 100 11.87 -5.50 -7.07
CA ALA A 100 12.72 -6.32 -6.21
C ALA A 100 12.97 -7.71 -6.81
N GLN A 101 11.96 -8.34 -7.40
CA GLN A 101 12.09 -9.61 -8.10
C GLN A 101 12.96 -9.50 -9.37
N ILE A 102 12.79 -8.42 -10.14
CA ILE A 102 13.57 -8.16 -11.37
C ILE A 102 15.06 -7.93 -11.02
N MET A 103 15.35 -7.35 -9.86
CA MET A 103 16.75 -7.15 -9.41
C MET A 103 17.53 -8.45 -9.31
N LEU A 104 16.88 -9.56 -8.99
CA LEU A 104 17.48 -10.90 -8.95
C LEU A 104 17.92 -11.41 -10.35
N LEU A 105 17.23 -10.99 -11.41
CA LEU A 105 17.51 -11.45 -12.77
C LEU A 105 18.74 -10.75 -13.37
N GLY A 106 19.06 -9.54 -12.91
CA GLY A 106 20.19 -8.74 -13.43
C GLY A 106 21.51 -9.04 -12.70
N SER A 107 22.50 -9.64 -13.36
CA SER A 107 23.75 -10.07 -12.76
C SER A 107 24.52 -8.97 -12.00
N ARG A 108 24.54 -7.73 -12.53
CA ARG A 108 25.27 -6.61 -11.90
C ARG A 108 24.65 -6.20 -10.56
N LEU A 109 23.34 -5.96 -10.53
CA LEU A 109 22.66 -5.53 -9.32
C LEU A 109 22.59 -6.65 -8.28
N ARG A 110 22.40 -7.89 -8.74
CA ARG A 110 22.43 -9.09 -7.90
C ARG A 110 23.72 -9.20 -7.07
N GLY A 111 24.87 -8.81 -7.62
CA GLY A 111 26.14 -8.80 -6.89
C GLY A 111 26.16 -7.86 -5.67
N HIS A 112 25.28 -6.85 -5.62
CA HIS A 112 25.17 -5.95 -4.48
C HIS A 112 24.20 -6.46 -3.41
N LEU A 113 23.33 -7.45 -3.72
CA LEU A 113 22.34 -7.98 -2.77
C LEU A 113 23.00 -8.64 -1.55
N SER A 114 24.23 -9.14 -1.67
CA SER A 114 25.00 -9.73 -0.56
C SER A 114 25.31 -8.75 0.58
N ARG A 115 25.12 -7.45 0.35
CA ARG A 115 25.37 -6.39 1.34
C ARG A 115 24.11 -5.99 2.11
N ILE A 116 22.95 -6.51 1.73
CA ILE A 116 21.68 -6.19 2.41
C ILE A 116 21.74 -6.66 3.86
N LYS A 117 21.41 -5.76 4.76
CA LYS A 117 21.36 -5.95 6.21
C LYS A 117 19.92 -5.85 6.74
N ALA A 118 19.08 -5.09 6.05
CA ALA A 118 17.67 -4.94 6.44
C ALA A 118 16.77 -4.76 5.22
N VAL A 119 15.56 -5.29 5.33
CA VAL A 119 14.47 -5.08 4.37
C VAL A 119 13.27 -4.52 5.13
N VAL A 120 12.76 -3.38 4.69
CA VAL A 120 11.54 -2.76 5.19
C VAL A 120 10.43 -2.99 4.18
N LEU A 121 9.33 -3.61 4.60
CA LEU A 121 8.12 -3.79 3.80
C LEU A 121 7.06 -2.83 4.30
N ASP A 122 6.67 -1.91 3.44
CA ASP A 122 5.59 -0.97 3.75
C ASP A 122 4.22 -1.53 3.35
N GLU A 123 3.18 -1.12 4.04
CA GLU A 123 1.79 -1.55 3.85
C GLU A 123 1.65 -3.09 3.81
N VAL A 124 2.22 -3.77 4.82
CA VAL A 124 2.24 -5.24 4.90
C VAL A 124 0.85 -5.85 4.79
N HIS A 125 -0.18 -5.20 5.34
CA HIS A 125 -1.56 -5.67 5.28
C HIS A 125 -2.10 -5.77 3.84
N ASP A 126 -1.73 -4.84 2.94
CA ASP A 126 -2.08 -4.90 1.52
C ASP A 126 -1.30 -6.00 0.79
N LEU A 127 -0.04 -6.18 1.17
CA LEU A 127 0.81 -7.22 0.58
C LEU A 127 0.34 -8.61 0.99
N ALA A 128 0.03 -8.83 2.25
CA ALA A 128 -0.26 -10.14 2.80
C ALA A 128 -1.49 -10.80 2.16
N SER A 129 -2.53 -10.02 1.84
CA SER A 129 -3.74 -10.52 1.19
C SER A 129 -3.59 -10.77 -0.32
N SER A 130 -2.42 -10.44 -0.92
CA SER A 130 -2.22 -10.41 -2.37
C SER A 130 -1.21 -11.46 -2.85
N GLU A 131 -1.37 -11.91 -4.11
CA GLU A 131 -0.36 -12.75 -4.77
C GLU A 131 0.99 -12.01 -4.96
N ARG A 132 0.96 -10.67 -5.06
CA ARG A 132 2.17 -9.84 -5.13
C ARG A 132 3.02 -9.98 -3.88
N GLY A 133 2.39 -9.97 -2.72
CA GLY A 133 3.06 -10.17 -1.43
C GLY A 133 3.58 -11.60 -1.29
N ALA A 134 2.82 -12.61 -1.70
CA ALA A 134 3.27 -14.00 -1.71
C ALA A 134 4.50 -14.18 -2.61
N GLN A 135 4.51 -13.60 -3.81
CA GLN A 135 5.65 -13.56 -4.72
C GLN A 135 6.87 -12.87 -4.09
N LEU A 136 6.62 -11.74 -3.40
CA LEU A 136 7.66 -10.97 -2.72
C LEU A 136 8.32 -11.78 -1.60
N LEU A 137 7.56 -12.50 -0.78
CA LEU A 137 8.13 -13.34 0.28
C LEU A 137 9.12 -14.37 -0.27
N VAL A 138 8.75 -15.05 -1.36
CA VAL A 138 9.67 -15.99 -2.02
C VAL A 138 10.89 -15.26 -2.58
N ALA A 139 10.69 -14.07 -3.18
CA ALA A 139 11.81 -13.27 -3.67
C ALA A 139 12.76 -12.85 -2.55
N LEU A 140 12.25 -12.56 -1.34
CA LEU A 140 13.09 -12.28 -0.18
C LEU A 140 13.91 -13.51 0.25
N GLU A 141 13.34 -14.71 0.21
CA GLU A 141 14.13 -15.95 0.45
C GLU A 141 15.20 -16.17 -0.62
N ARG A 142 14.91 -15.82 -1.89
CA ARG A 142 15.91 -15.85 -2.96
C ARG A 142 17.02 -14.82 -2.76
N ILE A 143 16.68 -13.61 -2.29
CA ILE A 143 17.67 -12.59 -1.92
C ILE A 143 18.53 -13.09 -0.77
N ASN A 144 17.93 -13.78 0.20
CA ASN A 144 18.61 -14.31 1.36
C ASN A 144 19.71 -15.33 0.99
N GLU A 145 19.55 -16.07 -0.13
CA GLU A 145 20.61 -16.94 -0.66
C GLU A 145 21.91 -16.21 -1.04
N TYR A 146 21.84 -14.88 -1.26
CA TYR A 146 23.00 -14.05 -1.54
C TYR A 146 23.57 -13.35 -0.29
N CYS A 147 22.84 -13.40 0.85
CA CYS A 147 23.19 -12.73 2.09
C CYS A 147 23.77 -13.72 3.10
N PRO A 148 25.10 -13.81 3.28
CA PRO A 148 25.72 -14.85 4.11
C PRO A 148 25.23 -14.89 5.56
N ASN A 149 24.86 -13.73 6.11
CA ASN A 149 24.39 -13.60 7.50
C ASN A 149 22.89 -13.32 7.58
N GLY A 150 22.15 -13.49 6.48
CA GLY A 150 20.77 -13.08 6.40
C GLY A 150 20.58 -11.56 6.49
N PHE A 151 19.33 -11.13 6.66
CA PHE A 151 18.96 -9.72 6.87
C PHE A 151 17.72 -9.62 7.76
N GLN A 152 17.62 -8.53 8.49
CA GLN A 152 16.46 -8.19 9.30
C GLN A 152 15.25 -7.84 8.42
N ARG A 153 14.04 -8.28 8.81
CA ARG A 153 12.78 -7.94 8.15
C ARG A 153 11.94 -7.05 9.06
N ILE A 154 11.56 -5.89 8.56
CA ILE A 154 10.72 -4.94 9.27
C ILE A 154 9.47 -4.72 8.43
N GLY A 155 8.30 -5.01 8.98
CA GLY A 155 7.01 -4.70 8.36
C GLY A 155 6.42 -3.43 8.92
N LEU A 156 5.82 -2.60 8.06
CA LEU A 156 5.00 -1.46 8.46
C LEU A 156 3.56 -1.75 8.04
N SER A 157 2.64 -1.66 8.96
CA SER A 157 1.23 -1.96 8.71
C SER A 157 0.33 -0.88 9.29
N ALA A 158 -0.78 -0.61 8.62
CA ALA A 158 -1.91 0.05 9.27
C ALA A 158 -2.47 -0.87 10.38
N THR A 159 -3.40 -0.37 11.16
CA THR A 159 -4.08 -1.17 12.18
C THR A 159 -4.85 -2.32 11.53
N VAL A 160 -4.70 -3.53 12.04
CA VAL A 160 -5.30 -4.77 11.54
C VAL A 160 -5.88 -5.58 12.70
N GLY A 161 -6.85 -6.45 12.43
CA GLY A 161 -7.52 -7.25 13.45
C GLY A 161 -6.67 -8.40 14.03
N ASN A 162 -5.64 -8.85 13.30
CA ASN A 162 -4.77 -9.96 13.69
C ASN A 162 -3.27 -9.61 13.54
N PRO A 163 -2.72 -8.70 14.37
CA PRO A 163 -1.34 -8.22 14.26
C PRO A 163 -0.28 -9.33 14.29
N ASP A 164 -0.43 -10.29 15.20
CA ASP A 164 0.54 -11.39 15.37
C ASP A 164 0.56 -12.34 14.17
N GLU A 165 -0.59 -12.58 13.55
CA GLU A 165 -0.64 -13.35 12.32
C GLU A 165 0.01 -12.58 11.17
N THR A 166 -0.26 -11.28 11.06
CA THR A 166 0.38 -10.41 10.08
C THR A 166 1.91 -10.41 10.25
N ALA A 167 2.40 -10.44 11.49
CA ALA A 167 3.84 -10.57 11.74
C ALA A 167 4.38 -11.94 11.28
N ARG A 168 3.69 -13.04 11.60
CA ARG A 168 4.06 -14.38 11.14
C ARG A 168 4.04 -14.56 9.63
N TRP A 169 3.20 -13.78 8.92
CA TRP A 169 3.26 -13.76 7.45
C TRP A 169 4.60 -13.22 6.94
N LEU A 170 5.15 -12.18 7.56
CA LEU A 170 6.44 -11.60 7.16
C LEU A 170 7.61 -12.55 7.41
N SER A 171 7.66 -13.14 8.59
CA SER A 171 8.68 -14.09 9.03
C SER A 171 8.11 -14.92 10.18
N ARG A 172 8.52 -16.20 10.30
CA ARG A 172 8.04 -17.10 11.35
C ARG A 172 8.35 -16.59 12.76
N ASP A 173 9.45 -15.85 12.90
CA ASP A 173 9.96 -15.33 14.16
C ASP A 173 9.59 -13.87 14.40
N ALA A 174 8.89 -13.23 13.45
CA ALA A 174 8.49 -11.85 13.57
C ALA A 174 7.40 -11.67 14.63
N ILE A 175 7.51 -10.60 15.41
CA ILE A 175 6.55 -10.21 16.44
C ILE A 175 5.95 -8.86 16.06
N ALA A 176 4.63 -8.69 16.30
CA ALA A 176 3.96 -7.43 16.12
C ALA A 176 4.24 -6.47 17.28
N ILE A 177 4.59 -5.24 16.95
CA ILE A 177 4.63 -4.12 17.90
C ILE A 177 3.45 -3.22 17.58
N VAL A 178 2.43 -3.28 18.43
CA VAL A 178 1.20 -2.50 18.24
C VAL A 178 1.36 -1.15 18.92
N GLY A 179 1.28 -0.10 18.12
CA GLY A 179 1.29 1.27 18.59
C GLY A 179 -0.01 1.66 19.32
N PRO A 180 -0.09 2.89 19.85
CA PRO A 180 -1.28 3.35 20.56
C PRO A 180 -2.52 3.22 19.69
N SER A 181 -3.65 3.00 20.36
CA SER A 181 -4.98 2.78 19.76
C SER A 181 -5.31 3.81 18.68
N PRO A 182 -6.06 3.44 17.64
CA PRO A 182 -6.42 4.39 16.58
C PRO A 182 -7.11 5.61 17.16
N ARG A 183 -6.92 6.74 16.49
CA ARG A 183 -7.65 7.99 16.77
C ARG A 183 -9.14 7.71 16.75
N SER A 184 -9.91 8.40 17.58
CA SER A 184 -11.36 8.32 17.49
C SER A 184 -11.78 8.72 16.06
N THR A 185 -12.57 7.88 15.43
CA THR A 185 -13.13 8.14 14.11
C THR A 185 -14.64 8.31 14.26
N GLU A 186 -15.16 9.42 13.74
CA GLU A 186 -16.59 9.70 13.70
C GLU A 186 -17.04 9.58 12.24
N VAL A 187 -17.93 8.64 11.98
CA VAL A 187 -18.51 8.44 10.64
C VAL A 187 -20.02 8.54 10.70
N LEU A 188 -20.56 9.50 9.97
CA LEU A 188 -22.00 9.64 9.80
C LEU A 188 -22.42 8.95 8.50
N VAL A 189 -23.40 8.06 8.61
CA VAL A 189 -23.98 7.36 7.45
C VAL A 189 -25.29 8.03 7.07
N HIS A 190 -25.39 8.47 5.83
CA HIS A 190 -26.54 9.20 5.30
C HIS A 190 -27.21 8.44 4.16
N ARG A 191 -28.52 8.32 4.26
CA ARG A 191 -29.42 8.03 3.16
C ARG A 191 -30.37 9.20 3.00
N GLU A 192 -30.13 10.01 1.98
CA GLU A 192 -30.93 11.21 1.76
C GLU A 192 -32.31 10.88 1.19
N MET A 193 -33.30 11.58 1.68
CA MET A 193 -34.65 11.52 1.13
C MET A 193 -34.75 12.46 -0.09
N PRO A 194 -35.24 11.94 -1.22
CA PRO A 194 -35.41 12.76 -2.41
C PRO A 194 -36.54 13.79 -2.23
N ASP A 195 -36.40 14.92 -2.88
CA ASP A 195 -37.48 15.87 -3.07
C ASP A 195 -38.06 15.80 -4.51
N PRO A 196 -39.17 16.48 -4.83
CA PRO A 196 -39.77 16.41 -6.16
C PRO A 196 -38.82 16.85 -7.32
N SER A 197 -37.83 17.69 -7.06
CA SER A 197 -36.86 18.11 -8.09
C SER A 197 -35.84 17.03 -8.41
N ASP A 198 -35.59 16.11 -7.47
CA ASP A 198 -34.70 15.00 -7.65
C ASP A 198 -35.28 13.95 -8.62
N GLU A 199 -36.61 13.82 -8.69
CA GLU A 199 -37.29 12.87 -9.61
C GLU A 199 -37.01 13.25 -11.07
N ALA A 200 -37.17 14.51 -11.43
CA ALA A 200 -36.90 14.98 -12.80
C ALA A 200 -35.41 14.78 -13.18
N THR A 201 -34.51 15.10 -12.28
CA THR A 201 -33.06 14.93 -12.49
C THR A 201 -32.68 13.43 -12.57
N SER A 202 -33.35 12.57 -11.81
CA SER A 202 -33.07 11.12 -11.81
C SER A 202 -33.32 10.48 -13.17
N ILE A 203 -34.33 10.95 -13.90
CA ILE A 203 -34.62 10.50 -15.28
C ILE A 203 -33.47 10.87 -16.22
N ILE A 204 -32.99 12.13 -16.14
CA ILE A 204 -31.85 12.62 -16.96
C ILE A 204 -30.59 11.82 -16.66
N TRP A 205 -30.32 11.50 -15.41
CA TRP A 205 -29.14 10.76 -15.00
C TRP A 205 -29.26 9.25 -15.13
N SER A 206 -30.44 8.74 -15.49
CA SER A 206 -30.72 7.30 -15.48
C SER A 206 -30.32 6.66 -14.14
N SER A 207 -30.73 7.27 -13.03
CA SER A 207 -30.37 6.86 -11.67
C SER A 207 -31.58 6.98 -10.72
N SER A 208 -31.44 6.51 -9.48
CA SER A 208 -32.52 6.66 -8.50
C SER A 208 -32.63 8.11 -7.99
N PRO A 209 -33.84 8.58 -7.59
CA PRO A 209 -34.02 9.88 -6.95
C PRO A 209 -33.16 10.04 -5.67
N HIS A 210 -32.98 8.96 -4.91
CA HIS A 210 -32.08 8.93 -3.74
C HIS A 210 -30.62 9.21 -4.11
N SER A 211 -30.16 8.74 -5.28
CA SER A 211 -28.84 9.07 -5.79
C SER A 211 -28.68 10.56 -6.04
N VAL A 212 -29.70 11.21 -6.62
CA VAL A 212 -29.66 12.66 -6.87
C VAL A 212 -29.64 13.43 -5.55
N ALA A 213 -30.50 13.07 -4.59
CA ALA A 213 -30.53 13.67 -3.26
C ALA A 213 -29.17 13.55 -2.54
N ALA A 214 -28.51 12.41 -2.64
CA ALA A 214 -27.17 12.20 -2.07
C ALA A 214 -26.12 13.09 -2.72
N HIS A 215 -26.14 13.26 -4.06
CA HIS A 215 -25.22 14.17 -4.76
C HIS A 215 -25.49 15.65 -4.43
N ARG A 216 -26.76 16.04 -4.26
CA ARG A 216 -27.15 17.39 -3.83
C ARG A 216 -26.61 17.70 -2.42
N ARG A 217 -26.77 16.76 -1.47
CA ARG A 217 -26.17 16.88 -0.13
C ARG A 217 -24.64 17.02 -0.22
N LEU A 218 -24.00 16.15 -1.00
CA LEU A 218 -22.55 16.21 -1.19
C LEU A 218 -22.10 17.54 -1.76
N ALA A 219 -22.76 18.06 -2.81
CA ALA A 219 -22.43 19.36 -3.41
C ALA A 219 -22.50 20.50 -2.39
N LYS A 220 -23.53 20.49 -1.52
CA LYS A 220 -23.66 21.46 -0.42
C LYS A 220 -22.52 21.32 0.59
N SER A 221 -22.21 20.11 1.05
CA SER A 221 -21.13 19.87 2.01
C SER A 221 -19.76 20.28 1.48
N LEU A 222 -19.47 20.02 0.20
CA LEU A 222 -18.22 20.41 -0.44
C LEU A 222 -18.05 21.92 -0.59
N TYR A 223 -19.15 22.65 -0.74
CA TYR A 223 -19.12 24.12 -0.80
C TYR A 223 -18.92 24.76 0.57
N GLU A 224 -19.49 24.15 1.62
CA GLU A 224 -19.41 24.66 2.99
C GLU A 224 -18.10 24.28 3.70
N SER A 225 -17.47 23.16 3.29
CA SER A 225 -16.32 22.58 4.01
C SER A 225 -15.28 22.01 3.06
N TYR A 226 -14.28 22.82 2.69
CA TYR A 226 -13.18 22.45 1.82
C TYR A 226 -11.81 22.81 2.42
N PRO A 227 -10.69 22.23 1.99
CA PRO A 227 -10.59 21.16 0.98
C PRO A 227 -11.09 19.81 1.50
N ALA A 228 -11.65 19.00 0.58
CA ALA A 228 -12.23 17.72 0.90
C ALA A 228 -11.77 16.60 -0.07
N LEU A 229 -11.87 15.35 0.38
CA LEU A 229 -11.74 14.17 -0.47
C LEU A 229 -13.09 13.46 -0.61
N VAL A 230 -13.39 13.01 -1.82
CA VAL A 230 -14.57 12.20 -2.12
C VAL A 230 -14.13 10.85 -2.66
N PHE A 231 -14.17 9.82 -1.84
CA PHE A 231 -13.80 8.47 -2.24
C PHE A 231 -14.95 7.74 -2.92
N VAL A 232 -14.61 7.07 -4.00
CA VAL A 232 -15.50 6.21 -4.78
C VAL A 232 -14.83 4.87 -5.09
N ASN A 233 -15.63 3.85 -5.44
CA ASN A 233 -15.11 2.48 -5.62
C ASN A 233 -14.61 2.16 -7.03
N SER A 234 -14.84 3.02 -8.02
CA SER A 234 -14.39 2.79 -9.40
C SER A 234 -14.01 4.09 -10.11
N ARG A 235 -13.20 3.94 -11.18
CA ARG A 235 -12.79 5.06 -12.03
C ARG A 235 -13.98 5.72 -12.70
N ASN A 236 -14.91 4.91 -13.20
CA ASN A 236 -16.14 5.42 -13.83
C ASN A 236 -17.00 6.19 -12.84
N ALA A 237 -17.07 5.73 -11.58
CA ALA A 237 -17.75 6.46 -10.53
C ALA A 237 -17.07 7.82 -10.23
N ALA A 238 -15.73 7.89 -10.26
CA ALA A 238 -15.02 9.14 -10.04
C ALA A 238 -15.39 10.21 -11.09
N GLU A 239 -15.39 9.82 -12.35
CA GLU A 239 -15.78 10.71 -13.46
C GLU A 239 -17.27 11.10 -13.38
N SER A 240 -18.15 10.11 -13.19
CA SER A 240 -19.60 10.33 -13.12
C SER A 240 -20.00 11.23 -11.94
N VAL A 241 -19.48 10.96 -10.74
CA VAL A 241 -19.77 11.78 -9.56
C VAL A 241 -19.27 13.20 -9.76
N SER A 242 -18.05 13.38 -10.28
CA SER A 242 -17.50 14.70 -10.56
C SER A 242 -18.35 15.49 -11.58
N GLN A 243 -18.81 14.85 -12.66
CA GLN A 243 -19.67 15.45 -13.66
C GLN A 243 -21.03 15.87 -13.08
N ARG A 244 -21.65 14.97 -12.29
CA ARG A 244 -22.94 15.23 -11.65
C ARG A 244 -22.88 16.39 -10.65
N LEU A 245 -21.82 16.44 -9.85
CA LEU A 245 -21.61 17.53 -8.89
C LEU A 245 -21.42 18.90 -9.58
N ARG A 246 -20.70 18.95 -10.70
CA ARG A 246 -20.58 20.17 -11.52
C ARG A 246 -21.92 20.58 -12.16
N GLY A 247 -22.77 19.61 -12.49
CA GLY A 247 -24.11 19.86 -13.00
C GLY A 247 -25.05 20.44 -11.92
N ILE A 248 -24.88 20.04 -10.66
CA ILE A 248 -25.66 20.58 -9.52
C ILE A 248 -25.15 21.98 -9.12
N ASN A 249 -23.83 22.14 -9.01
CA ASN A 249 -23.22 23.42 -8.65
C ASN A 249 -21.99 23.68 -9.52
N PRO A 250 -22.11 24.54 -10.56
CA PRO A 250 -21.01 24.85 -11.47
C PRO A 250 -19.83 25.59 -10.81
N ASP A 251 -20.03 26.20 -9.64
CA ASP A 251 -18.97 26.92 -8.91
C ASP A 251 -18.04 25.98 -8.14
N LEU A 252 -18.37 24.69 -8.06
CA LEU A 252 -17.52 23.69 -7.43
C LEU A 252 -16.27 23.44 -8.27
N LYS A 253 -15.11 23.80 -7.72
CA LYS A 253 -13.79 23.51 -8.29
C LYS A 253 -13.39 22.07 -7.89
N LEU A 254 -13.60 21.13 -8.81
CA LEU A 254 -13.38 19.70 -8.55
C LEU A 254 -12.23 19.15 -9.39
N GLY A 255 -11.36 18.36 -8.76
CA GLY A 255 -10.40 17.49 -9.42
C GLY A 255 -10.90 16.03 -9.48
N VAL A 256 -10.34 15.24 -10.39
CA VAL A 256 -10.51 13.77 -10.42
C VAL A 256 -9.16 13.11 -10.31
N HIS A 257 -9.08 12.01 -9.53
CA HIS A 257 -7.82 11.31 -9.31
C HIS A 257 -8.03 9.79 -9.27
N HIS A 258 -7.48 9.10 -10.28
CA HIS A 258 -7.49 7.64 -10.34
C HIS A 258 -6.31 7.09 -11.17
N GLY A 259 -6.00 5.83 -11.02
CA GLY A 259 -4.79 5.21 -11.59
C GLY A 259 -4.69 5.17 -13.12
N SER A 260 -5.76 5.49 -13.87
CA SER A 260 -5.72 5.57 -15.34
C SER A 260 -5.33 6.95 -15.87
N LEU A 261 -5.30 7.99 -15.03
CA LEU A 261 -4.82 9.31 -15.43
C LEU A 261 -3.30 9.32 -15.57
N ALA A 262 -2.78 10.16 -16.46
CA ALA A 262 -1.35 10.41 -16.58
C ALA A 262 -0.75 10.85 -15.22
N ALA A 263 0.51 10.54 -14.99
CA ALA A 263 1.17 10.86 -13.73
C ALA A 263 1.22 12.38 -13.48
N GLU A 264 1.46 13.15 -14.55
CA GLU A 264 1.51 14.60 -14.53
C GLU A 264 0.16 15.21 -14.11
N THR A 265 -0.96 14.71 -14.66
CA THR A 265 -2.31 15.14 -14.32
C THR A 265 -2.64 14.86 -12.85
N ARG A 266 -2.23 13.69 -12.34
CA ARG A 266 -2.45 13.35 -10.94
C ARG A 266 -1.69 14.29 -10.01
N MET A 267 -0.41 14.54 -10.30
CA MET A 267 0.43 15.47 -9.54
C MET A 267 -0.12 16.90 -9.56
N GLU A 268 -0.61 17.37 -10.72
CA GLU A 268 -1.26 18.67 -10.83
C GLU A 268 -2.49 18.78 -9.92
N MET A 269 -3.35 17.74 -9.88
CA MET A 269 -4.53 17.77 -9.02
C MET A 269 -4.17 17.77 -7.54
N GLU A 270 -3.14 17.00 -7.13
CA GLU A 270 -2.62 16.98 -5.77
C GLU A 270 -2.09 18.35 -5.35
N GLU A 271 -1.31 19.01 -6.22
CA GLU A 271 -0.75 20.33 -5.98
C GLU A 271 -1.84 21.41 -5.90
N ARG A 272 -2.81 21.38 -6.81
CA ARG A 272 -3.94 22.33 -6.80
C ARG A 272 -4.82 22.19 -5.55
N LEU A 273 -5.02 20.96 -5.05
CA LEU A 273 -5.72 20.75 -3.78
C LEU A 273 -4.93 21.31 -2.60
N ARG A 274 -3.61 21.05 -2.56
CA ARG A 274 -2.71 21.55 -1.52
C ARG A 274 -2.67 23.07 -1.47
N ASN A 275 -2.70 23.72 -2.64
CA ASN A 275 -2.70 25.19 -2.77
C ASN A 275 -4.07 25.83 -2.48
N GLY A 276 -5.13 25.02 -2.28
CA GLY A 276 -6.48 25.52 -2.04
C GLY A 276 -7.24 25.97 -3.31
N ASP A 277 -6.73 25.60 -4.49
CA ASP A 277 -7.36 25.91 -5.78
C ASP A 277 -8.59 25.04 -6.08
N LEU A 278 -8.72 23.91 -5.37
CA LEU A 278 -9.84 22.98 -5.50
C LEU A 278 -10.64 22.92 -4.19
N HIS A 279 -11.96 22.81 -4.35
CA HIS A 279 -12.84 22.48 -3.21
C HIS A 279 -12.69 20.99 -2.82
N ALA A 280 -12.60 20.10 -3.81
CA ALA A 280 -12.41 18.68 -3.55
C ALA A 280 -11.74 17.94 -4.71
N ILE A 281 -11.20 16.76 -4.37
CA ILE A 281 -10.84 15.74 -5.37
C ILE A 281 -11.76 14.52 -5.20
N VAL A 282 -12.39 14.11 -6.32
CA VAL A 282 -13.11 12.83 -6.40
C VAL A 282 -12.11 11.76 -6.80
N CYS A 283 -11.90 10.76 -5.93
CA CYS A 283 -10.81 9.80 -6.10
C CYS A 283 -11.21 8.35 -5.81
N THR A 284 -10.43 7.44 -6.36
CA THR A 284 -10.45 6.02 -5.99
C THR A 284 -9.42 5.75 -4.87
N SER A 285 -9.03 4.51 -4.65
CA SER A 285 -7.96 4.13 -3.71
C SER A 285 -6.59 4.80 -3.99
N SER A 286 -6.45 5.52 -5.09
CA SER A 286 -5.21 6.21 -5.45
C SER A 286 -4.76 7.31 -4.48
N LEU A 287 -5.66 7.85 -3.66
CA LEU A 287 -5.37 8.79 -2.56
C LEU A 287 -5.67 8.20 -1.16
N GLU A 288 -5.90 6.90 -1.09
CA GLU A 288 -6.16 6.16 0.16
C GLU A 288 -4.90 6.05 1.02
N LEU A 289 -3.74 5.92 0.38
CA LEU A 289 -2.45 5.71 1.02
C LEU A 289 -1.55 6.97 0.93
N GLY A 290 -0.83 7.22 1.97
CA GLY A 290 0.36 8.00 2.32
C GLY A 290 0.83 9.22 1.51
N ILE A 291 0.09 9.71 0.51
CA ILE A 291 0.49 10.92 -0.24
C ILE A 291 0.19 12.16 0.61
N ASP A 292 1.15 13.06 0.71
CA ASP A 292 0.96 14.36 1.32
C ASP A 292 0.17 15.29 0.39
N ILE A 293 -1.12 15.42 0.67
CA ILE A 293 -2.05 16.31 -0.07
C ILE A 293 -2.46 17.56 0.73
N GLY A 294 -1.77 17.80 1.84
CA GLY A 294 -2.07 18.91 2.74
C GLY A 294 -3.21 18.60 3.72
N SER A 295 -3.69 19.64 4.40
CA SER A 295 -4.74 19.51 5.41
C SER A 295 -6.11 19.36 4.79
N ILE A 296 -6.71 18.18 4.93
CA ILE A 296 -8.08 17.88 4.46
C ILE A 296 -9.05 18.07 5.60
N LYS A 297 -10.07 18.90 5.41
CA LYS A 297 -11.07 19.18 6.44
C LYS A 297 -12.11 18.07 6.58
N ARG A 298 -12.50 17.43 5.47
CA ARG A 298 -13.55 16.42 5.46
C ARG A 298 -13.30 15.34 4.41
N VAL A 299 -13.70 14.14 4.77
CA VAL A 299 -13.69 12.99 3.86
C VAL A 299 -15.12 12.51 3.64
N HIS A 300 -15.47 12.31 2.38
CA HIS A 300 -16.74 11.71 1.98
C HIS A 300 -16.48 10.37 1.33
N GLN A 301 -17.28 9.38 1.69
CA GLN A 301 -17.31 8.08 1.05
C GLN A 301 -18.64 7.93 0.31
N ILE A 302 -18.59 7.66 -0.99
CA ILE A 302 -19.76 7.36 -1.80
C ILE A 302 -19.93 5.85 -1.91
N GLN A 303 -21.12 5.35 -1.48
CA GLN A 303 -21.44 3.93 -1.32
C GLN A 303 -20.52 3.24 -0.30
N SER A 304 -20.82 1.96 0.00
CA SER A 304 -20.03 1.18 0.95
C SER A 304 -18.55 1.07 0.54
N PRO A 305 -17.59 1.27 1.45
CA PRO A 305 -16.18 1.06 1.18
C PRO A 305 -15.79 -0.42 1.09
N ARG A 306 -16.71 -1.35 1.41
CA ARG A 306 -16.57 -2.80 1.38
C ARG A 306 -15.69 -3.42 2.48
N ALA A 307 -14.94 -2.60 3.25
CA ALA A 307 -14.09 -3.07 4.32
C ALA A 307 -13.89 -1.98 5.39
N VAL A 308 -13.69 -2.38 6.64
CA VAL A 308 -13.50 -1.46 7.77
C VAL A 308 -12.16 -0.77 7.71
N ASP A 309 -11.11 -1.52 7.42
CA ASP A 309 -9.74 -1.02 7.27
C ASP A 309 -9.66 0.08 6.19
N ARG A 310 -10.33 -0.15 5.05
CA ARG A 310 -10.39 0.82 3.95
C ARG A 310 -11.12 2.10 4.37
N LEU A 311 -12.24 1.98 5.10
CA LEU A 311 -12.92 3.15 5.64
C LEU A 311 -11.99 3.96 6.56
N LEU A 312 -11.29 3.30 7.47
CA LEU A 312 -10.36 3.95 8.41
C LEU A 312 -9.18 4.62 7.69
N GLN A 313 -8.61 3.98 6.67
CA GLN A 313 -7.54 4.56 5.86
C GLN A 313 -8.00 5.84 5.15
N ARG A 314 -9.23 5.84 4.59
CA ARG A 314 -9.86 7.01 3.95
C ARG A 314 -10.14 8.11 4.96
N MET A 315 -10.79 7.78 6.08
CA MET A 315 -11.09 8.77 7.14
C MET A 315 -9.82 9.34 7.78
N GLY A 316 -8.75 8.54 7.85
CA GLY A 316 -7.43 8.97 8.32
C GLY A 316 -6.77 10.05 7.44
N ARG A 317 -7.35 10.41 6.28
CA ARG A 317 -6.94 11.56 5.45
C ARG A 317 -7.47 12.89 5.96
N ALA A 318 -8.55 12.89 6.77
CA ALA A 318 -9.05 14.09 7.41
C ALA A 318 -8.23 14.42 8.67
N GLU A 319 -7.94 15.71 8.86
CA GLU A 319 -7.25 16.29 10.04
C GLU A 319 -5.98 15.51 10.48
N HIS A 320 -4.86 15.81 9.88
CA HIS A 320 -3.53 15.25 10.20
C HIS A 320 -2.96 15.65 11.58
N ASN A 321 -3.71 16.35 12.45
CA ASN A 321 -3.22 16.75 13.77
C ASN A 321 -3.21 15.58 14.75
N ILE A 322 -2.11 15.45 15.49
CA ILE A 322 -1.96 14.48 16.57
C ILE A 322 -3.06 14.73 17.61
N GLY A 323 -3.96 13.75 17.81
CA GLY A 323 -5.09 13.84 18.75
C GLY A 323 -6.41 14.33 18.14
N GLY A 324 -6.47 14.64 16.84
CA GLY A 324 -7.72 14.99 16.15
C GLY A 324 -8.66 13.79 15.95
N THR A 325 -9.97 14.06 15.87
CA THR A 325 -10.98 13.05 15.51
C THR A 325 -11.16 13.06 14.00
N GLY A 326 -10.89 11.94 13.34
CA GLY A 326 -11.16 11.79 11.89
C GLY A 326 -12.66 11.87 11.64
N ARG A 327 -13.13 12.92 10.96
CA ARG A 327 -14.55 13.11 10.64
C ARG A 327 -14.84 12.81 9.19
N GLY A 328 -15.81 11.91 8.96
CA GLY A 328 -16.22 11.55 7.63
C GLY A 328 -17.71 11.29 7.49
N GLU A 329 -18.16 11.38 6.26
CA GLU A 329 -19.55 11.06 5.88
C GLU A 329 -19.54 9.94 4.85
N LEU A 330 -20.40 8.95 5.06
CA LEU A 330 -20.73 7.91 4.09
C LEU A 330 -22.12 8.19 3.51
N LEU A 331 -22.17 8.40 2.20
CA LEU A 331 -23.42 8.65 1.49
C LEU A 331 -23.74 7.41 0.64
N ALA A 332 -24.85 6.75 0.96
CA ALA A 332 -25.35 5.61 0.23
C ALA A 332 -26.86 5.75 -0.02
N TRP A 333 -27.34 5.14 -1.08
CA TRP A 333 -28.74 5.24 -1.50
C TRP A 333 -29.41 3.89 -1.74
N GLU A 334 -28.68 2.86 -2.13
CA GLU A 334 -29.21 1.51 -2.21
C GLU A 334 -29.28 0.90 -0.80
N THR A 335 -30.33 0.13 -0.53
CA THR A 335 -30.63 -0.35 0.84
C THR A 335 -29.53 -1.25 1.40
N ASP A 336 -28.96 -2.12 0.56
CA ASP A 336 -27.84 -3.00 0.91
C ASP A 336 -26.56 -2.22 1.18
N GLU A 337 -26.26 -1.22 0.37
CA GLU A 337 -25.11 -0.32 0.54
C GLU A 337 -25.20 0.50 1.84
N VAL A 338 -26.42 0.95 2.19
CA VAL A 338 -26.64 1.67 3.46
C VAL A 338 -26.43 0.72 4.65
N ALA A 339 -27.00 -0.48 4.57
CA ALA A 339 -26.90 -1.46 5.66
C ALA A 339 -25.43 -1.89 5.87
N GLU A 340 -24.72 -2.23 4.79
CA GLU A 340 -23.28 -2.58 4.84
C GLU A 340 -22.46 -1.41 5.35
N GLY A 341 -22.67 -0.19 4.82
CA GLY A 341 -21.97 1.01 5.23
C GLY A 341 -22.18 1.34 6.72
N ALA A 342 -23.38 1.16 7.24
CA ALA A 342 -23.69 1.37 8.65
C ALA A 342 -22.96 0.36 9.56
N VAL A 343 -22.89 -0.91 9.17
CA VAL A 343 -22.13 -1.93 9.91
C VAL A 343 -20.65 -1.62 9.89
N ILE A 344 -20.10 -1.27 8.72
CA ILE A 344 -18.70 -0.92 8.56
C ILE A 344 -18.34 0.34 9.40
N ALA A 345 -19.17 1.38 9.35
CA ALA A 345 -18.99 2.59 10.14
C ALA A 345 -19.02 2.31 11.65
N ARG A 346 -19.98 1.50 12.12
CA ARG A 346 -20.05 1.07 13.52
C ARG A 346 -18.79 0.33 13.94
N LYS A 347 -18.34 -0.65 13.15
CA LYS A 347 -17.11 -1.40 13.41
C LYS A 347 -15.89 -0.50 13.46
N ALA A 348 -15.77 0.42 12.50
CA ALA A 348 -14.66 1.39 12.45
C ALA A 348 -14.59 2.26 13.72
N MET A 349 -15.74 2.77 14.19
CA MET A 349 -15.82 3.58 15.41
C MET A 349 -15.48 2.78 16.69
N HIS A 350 -15.69 1.46 16.70
CA HIS A 350 -15.35 0.59 17.83
C HIS A 350 -13.99 -0.08 17.70
N GLY A 351 -13.25 0.17 16.59
CA GLY A 351 -11.94 -0.46 16.37
C GLY A 351 -12.02 -1.96 16.05
N GLU A 352 -13.21 -2.45 15.61
CA GLU A 352 -13.42 -3.84 15.20
C GLU A 352 -12.94 -4.03 13.75
N LEU A 353 -11.68 -4.42 13.59
CA LEU A 353 -11.04 -4.58 12.28
C LEU A 353 -11.12 -6.02 11.77
N GLU A 354 -11.14 -6.17 10.45
CA GLU A 354 -10.94 -7.45 9.81
C GLU A 354 -9.50 -7.92 9.99
N GLY A 355 -9.33 -9.24 10.12
CA GLY A 355 -8.01 -9.87 10.06
C GLY A 355 -7.48 -9.90 8.63
N VAL A 356 -6.18 -9.85 8.49
CA VAL A 356 -5.52 -10.10 7.20
C VAL A 356 -5.53 -11.59 6.94
N GLU A 357 -6.05 -12.00 5.79
CA GLU A 357 -6.06 -13.39 5.34
C GLU A 357 -5.13 -13.56 4.14
N TRP A 358 -4.41 -14.67 4.10
CA TRP A 358 -3.54 -15.02 2.96
C TRP A 358 -3.71 -16.48 2.54
N ARG A 359 -3.37 -16.74 1.30
CA ARG A 359 -3.38 -18.12 0.78
C ARG A 359 -2.17 -18.87 1.27
N THR A 360 -2.38 -20.10 1.74
CA THR A 360 -1.31 -21.02 2.10
C THR A 360 -0.97 -21.94 0.92
N ASN A 361 0.31 -22.23 0.76
CA ASN A 361 0.86 -23.09 -0.31
C ASN A 361 0.37 -22.71 -1.74
N PRO A 362 0.45 -21.44 -2.17
CA PRO A 362 -0.07 -21.02 -3.47
C PRO A 362 0.80 -21.56 -4.61
N GLY A 363 0.40 -22.68 -5.23
CA GLY A 363 1.15 -23.37 -6.28
C GLY A 363 1.48 -22.49 -7.49
N ILE A 364 0.60 -21.52 -7.85
CA ILE A 364 0.86 -20.58 -8.94
C ILE A 364 2.04 -19.64 -8.62
N VAL A 365 2.19 -19.24 -7.37
CA VAL A 365 3.32 -18.45 -6.91
C VAL A 365 4.60 -19.28 -6.98
N ALA A 366 4.59 -20.52 -6.50
CA ALA A 366 5.72 -21.43 -6.61
C ALA A 366 6.14 -21.66 -8.06
N ALA A 367 5.18 -21.90 -8.98
CA ALA A 367 5.43 -22.07 -10.40
C ALA A 367 6.15 -20.85 -11.01
N ASN A 368 5.62 -19.65 -10.76
CA ASN A 368 6.24 -18.42 -11.24
C ASN A 368 7.66 -18.24 -10.69
N GLN A 369 7.86 -18.53 -9.42
CA GLN A 369 9.18 -18.40 -8.78
C GLN A 369 10.18 -19.45 -9.28
N PHE A 370 9.76 -20.67 -9.59
CA PHE A 370 10.64 -21.68 -10.22
C PHE A 370 11.10 -21.24 -11.60
N MET A 371 10.20 -20.71 -12.43
CA MET A 371 10.56 -20.12 -13.73
C MET A 371 11.58 -18.97 -13.56
N GLN A 372 11.35 -18.07 -12.61
CA GLN A 372 12.29 -16.99 -12.33
C GLN A 372 13.65 -17.49 -11.81
N MET A 373 13.68 -18.50 -10.94
CA MET A 373 14.94 -19.11 -10.49
C MET A 373 15.72 -19.73 -11.65
N SER A 374 15.03 -20.39 -12.60
CA SER A 374 15.66 -20.95 -13.81
C SER A 374 16.30 -19.85 -14.69
N ILE A 375 15.61 -18.70 -14.87
CA ILE A 375 16.17 -17.56 -15.58
C ILE A 375 17.37 -16.95 -14.82
N GLU A 376 17.29 -16.89 -13.51
CA GLU A 376 18.31 -16.29 -12.64
C GLU A 376 19.62 -17.11 -12.61
N ARG A 377 19.51 -18.44 -12.53
CA ARG A 377 20.62 -19.36 -12.23
C ARG A 377 20.95 -20.31 -13.36
N GLY A 378 20.08 -20.45 -14.36
CA GLY A 378 20.16 -21.48 -15.40
C GLY A 378 19.75 -22.84 -14.85
N VAL A 379 20.63 -23.53 -14.13
CA VAL A 379 20.34 -24.81 -13.47
C VAL A 379 20.07 -24.59 -11.99
N VAL A 380 18.96 -25.14 -11.51
CA VAL A 380 18.54 -25.03 -10.10
C VAL A 380 18.36 -26.44 -9.52
N PRO A 381 19.13 -26.83 -8.50
CA PRO A 381 18.89 -28.09 -7.79
C PRO A 381 17.50 -28.10 -7.14
N ILE A 382 16.79 -29.23 -7.25
CA ILE A 382 15.43 -29.38 -6.69
C ILE A 382 15.42 -29.07 -5.18
N ASP A 383 16.42 -29.56 -4.46
CA ASP A 383 16.50 -29.35 -3.01
C ASP A 383 16.70 -27.86 -2.66
N LEU A 384 17.46 -27.10 -3.47
CA LEU A 384 17.59 -25.66 -3.30
C LEU A 384 16.25 -24.95 -3.54
N ALA A 385 15.54 -25.30 -4.62
CA ALA A 385 14.24 -24.73 -4.93
C ALA A 385 13.22 -25.02 -3.81
N THR A 386 13.19 -26.28 -3.32
CA THR A 386 12.35 -26.69 -2.20
C THR A 386 12.68 -25.88 -0.94
N ASN A 387 13.96 -25.77 -0.58
CA ASN A 387 14.40 -25.05 0.61
C ASN A 387 14.04 -23.56 0.56
N ILE A 388 14.17 -22.91 -0.60
CA ILE A 388 13.77 -21.49 -0.77
C ILE A 388 12.28 -21.32 -0.51
N ILE A 389 11.44 -22.16 -1.12
CA ILE A 389 9.97 -22.08 -0.96
C ILE A 389 9.56 -22.41 0.47
N SER A 390 10.07 -23.49 1.05
CA SER A 390 9.66 -23.97 2.38
C SER A 390 10.06 -23.05 3.54
N ARG A 391 11.05 -22.16 3.35
CA ARG A 391 11.38 -21.12 4.34
C ARG A 391 10.31 -20.03 4.45
N CYS A 392 9.56 -19.77 3.38
CA CYS A 392 8.49 -18.79 3.43
C CYS A 392 7.37 -19.22 4.38
N SER A 393 6.89 -18.31 5.17
CA SER A 393 5.82 -18.55 6.15
C SER A 393 4.53 -19.12 5.53
N ILE A 394 4.21 -18.68 4.30
CA ILE A 394 3.01 -19.10 3.55
C ILE A 394 3.12 -20.50 2.95
N PHE A 395 4.32 -21.10 2.91
CA PHE A 395 4.59 -22.45 2.40
C PHE A 395 4.98 -23.42 3.53
N ASN A 396 4.25 -23.39 4.64
CA ASN A 396 4.56 -24.12 5.86
C ASN A 396 4.44 -25.65 5.75
N LYS A 397 3.79 -26.15 4.71
CA LYS A 397 3.61 -27.60 4.43
C LYS A 397 4.21 -28.02 3.09
N TRP A 398 4.95 -27.14 2.43
CA TRP A 398 5.56 -27.41 1.13
C TRP A 398 6.80 -28.30 1.28
N ASP A 399 6.84 -29.40 0.57
CA ASP A 399 7.93 -30.36 0.62
C ASP A 399 8.57 -30.62 -0.77
N ARG A 400 9.47 -31.59 -0.82
CA ARG A 400 10.17 -31.96 -2.03
C ARG A 400 9.23 -32.65 -3.05
N GLU A 401 8.24 -33.39 -2.61
CA GLU A 401 7.27 -34.04 -3.49
C GLU A 401 6.38 -33.03 -4.19
N ASP A 402 5.92 -32.02 -3.48
CA ASP A 402 5.19 -30.87 -4.04
C ASP A 402 6.03 -30.17 -5.12
N THR A 403 7.32 -29.91 -4.82
CA THR A 403 8.25 -29.30 -5.77
C THR A 403 8.39 -30.14 -7.03
N VAL A 404 8.64 -31.44 -6.90
CA VAL A 404 8.81 -32.36 -8.05
C VAL A 404 7.54 -32.46 -8.87
N SER A 405 6.39 -32.55 -8.21
CA SER A 405 5.08 -32.62 -8.87
C SER A 405 4.81 -31.36 -9.70
N LEU A 406 5.06 -30.18 -9.13
CA LEU A 406 4.89 -28.92 -9.86
C LEU A 406 5.89 -28.77 -11.01
N LEU A 407 7.16 -29.13 -10.81
CA LEU A 407 8.18 -29.07 -11.85
C LEU A 407 7.83 -29.97 -13.05
N ARG A 408 7.29 -31.18 -12.80
CA ARG A 408 6.80 -32.06 -13.89
C ARG A 408 5.75 -31.37 -14.74
N VAL A 409 4.76 -30.71 -14.10
CA VAL A 409 3.73 -29.96 -14.84
C VAL A 409 4.35 -28.83 -15.68
N LEU A 410 5.36 -28.12 -15.15
CA LEU A 410 6.03 -27.04 -15.88
C LEU A 410 6.86 -27.57 -17.06
N CYS A 411 7.55 -28.70 -16.91
CA CYS A 411 8.26 -29.39 -17.99
C CYS A 411 7.29 -29.86 -19.08
N ASP A 412 6.19 -30.51 -18.71
CA ASP A 412 5.18 -30.98 -19.67
C ASP A 412 4.55 -29.86 -20.48
N ARG A 413 4.57 -28.64 -19.95
CA ARG A 413 4.09 -27.43 -20.63
C ARG A 413 5.19 -26.63 -21.32
N TRP A 414 6.41 -27.14 -21.40
CA TRP A 414 7.58 -26.50 -22.03
C TRP A 414 7.93 -25.13 -21.42
N MET A 415 7.59 -24.91 -20.16
CA MET A 415 7.88 -23.68 -19.45
C MET A 415 9.30 -23.66 -18.87
N ILE A 416 9.81 -24.82 -18.52
CA ILE A 416 11.19 -25.08 -18.04
C ILE A 416 11.68 -26.39 -18.65
N ASN A 417 13.01 -26.60 -18.65
CA ASN A 417 13.66 -27.84 -19.11
C ASN A 417 14.29 -28.56 -17.91
#